data_451684a42353d5ea44f0712839e8ec4c
#
_entry.id   451684a42353d5ea44f0712839e8ec4c
#
_cell.length_a   1.000
_cell.length_b   1.000
_cell.length_c   1.000
_cell.angle_alpha   90.00
_cell.angle_beta   90.00
_cell.angle_gamma   90.00
#
_symmetry.space_group_name_H-M   'P 1'
#
loop_
_entity.id
_entity.type
_entity.pdbx_description
1 polymer ?
#
loop_
_entity_poly.entity_id
_entity_poly.type
_entity_poly.pdbx_seq_one_letter_code
_entity_poly.pdbx_strand_id
1 'polypeptide(L)'
;TSTETAIDNRTGKAGLLWHTQGSGKSFSMVFYAGNMIKVLNNPSIVVVTDRNDLDNQLFSTFAKCSGYLKQEPVQIENRQDLNEKLEGRKSGGIFFTTLQKFEEETGVFSRRDDILVLVDEAHRSHYGLDATIKFDKAKMEAYKKYGTAKYLHDAFPNATYIGFTGTPVETKDKSTTNVFGDIIDTYDMTQAIMDGATVPIMYESRMARVGLNQKILDEIDDYYNMLETEEGIDDYKIAESKKAMATMKQIIEDPDRLELIVKDIIKHYEEIETSVANKAMVVAYSRQSAFTMYNKFLELRPEWK
;
A
#
# COMPACT_ATOMS: atom_id res chain seq x y z
N THR A 1 22.73 -7.50 14.61
CA THR A 1 21.38 -7.51 14.00
C THR A 1 21.49 -7.43 12.49
N SER A 2 20.39 -7.74 11.74
CA SER A 2 20.34 -7.57 10.27
C SER A 2 20.70 -6.15 9.85
N THR A 3 20.27 -5.15 10.62
CA THR A 3 20.58 -3.73 10.35
C THR A 3 22.06 -3.42 10.54
N GLU A 4 22.69 -3.89 11.61
CA GLU A 4 24.14 -3.72 11.82
C GLU A 4 24.93 -4.37 10.69
N THR A 5 24.56 -5.60 10.31
CA THR A 5 25.16 -6.29 9.16
C THR A 5 25.01 -5.50 7.86
N ALA A 6 23.83 -4.89 7.62
CA ALA A 6 23.59 -4.08 6.43
C ALA A 6 24.44 -2.80 6.40
N ILE A 7 24.66 -2.18 7.57
CA ILE A 7 25.52 -1.01 7.74
C ILE A 7 26.98 -1.39 7.54
N ASP A 8 27.45 -2.44 8.21
CA ASP A 8 28.85 -2.91 8.15
C ASP A 8 29.24 -3.31 6.72
N ASN A 9 28.34 -3.98 6.01
CA ASN A 9 28.54 -4.40 4.61
C ASN A 9 28.18 -3.31 3.60
N ARG A 10 27.69 -2.16 4.03
CA ARG A 10 27.22 -1.05 3.18
C ARG A 10 26.20 -1.47 2.12
N THR A 11 25.35 -2.41 2.44
CA THR A 11 24.29 -2.87 1.50
C THR A 11 23.11 -1.91 1.44
N GLY A 12 22.90 -1.12 2.49
CA GLY A 12 21.75 -0.23 2.66
C GLY A 12 20.41 -0.99 2.84
N LYS A 13 20.42 -2.33 2.91
CA LYS A 13 19.21 -3.18 2.96
C LYS A 13 19.17 -3.97 4.26
N ALA A 14 18.44 -3.45 5.25
CA ALA A 14 18.34 -4.08 6.56
C ALA A 14 17.39 -5.27 6.61
N GLY A 15 16.43 -5.34 5.69
CA GLY A 15 15.47 -6.44 5.55
C GLY A 15 14.02 -5.98 5.52
N LEU A 16 13.13 -6.98 5.45
CA LEU A 16 11.70 -6.82 5.38
C LEU A 16 11.01 -7.57 6.52
N LEU A 17 10.12 -6.89 7.26
CA LEU A 17 9.22 -7.53 8.20
C LEU A 17 7.86 -7.76 7.54
N TRP A 18 7.46 -9.02 7.46
CA TRP A 18 6.16 -9.42 6.96
C TRP A 18 5.22 -9.73 8.12
N HIS A 19 4.49 -8.73 8.55
CA HIS A 19 3.52 -8.86 9.63
C HIS A 19 2.12 -8.50 9.13
N THR A 20 1.15 -9.38 9.33
CA THR A 20 -0.23 -9.19 8.88
C THR A 20 -0.87 -7.93 9.49
N GLN A 21 -1.95 -7.45 8.89
CA GLN A 21 -2.71 -6.34 9.47
C GLN A 21 -3.29 -6.73 10.84
N GLY A 22 -3.32 -5.77 11.78
CA GLY A 22 -3.78 -6.02 13.15
C GLY A 22 -2.75 -6.68 14.07
N SER A 23 -1.58 -7.09 13.59
CA SER A 23 -0.52 -7.76 14.35
C SER A 23 0.31 -6.84 15.27
N GLY A 24 0.02 -5.54 15.28
CA GLY A 24 0.79 -4.58 16.09
C GLY A 24 2.03 -4.01 15.40
N LYS A 25 2.14 -4.03 14.06
CA LYS A 25 3.28 -3.46 13.28
C LYS A 25 3.75 -2.10 13.76
N SER A 26 2.84 -1.18 14.08
CA SER A 26 3.19 0.16 14.56
C SER A 26 4.03 0.12 15.85
N PHE A 27 3.72 -0.79 16.77
CA PHE A 27 4.54 -0.98 17.98
C PHE A 27 5.86 -1.66 17.65
N SER A 28 5.88 -2.63 16.74
CA SER A 28 7.13 -3.25 16.26
C SER A 28 8.08 -2.20 15.68
N MET A 29 7.56 -1.23 14.90
CA MET A 29 8.33 -0.11 14.37
C MET A 29 8.87 0.78 15.51
N VAL A 30 8.08 1.10 16.53
CA VAL A 30 8.53 1.88 17.70
C VAL A 30 9.64 1.13 18.45
N PHE A 31 9.47 -0.15 18.72
CA PHE A 31 10.48 -0.95 19.42
C PHE A 31 11.77 -1.09 18.61
N TYR A 32 11.64 -1.29 17.30
CA TYR A 32 12.77 -1.30 16.40
C TYR A 32 13.51 0.04 16.45
N ALA A 33 12.81 1.17 16.27
CA ALA A 33 13.40 2.50 16.34
C ALA A 33 14.12 2.76 17.68
N GLY A 34 13.48 2.44 18.79
CA GLY A 34 14.07 2.63 20.13
C GLY A 34 15.30 1.75 20.39
N ASN A 35 15.33 0.54 19.81
CA ASN A 35 16.52 -0.32 19.88
C ASN A 35 17.65 0.23 19.01
N MET A 36 17.35 0.68 17.78
CA MET A 36 18.37 1.25 16.88
C MET A 36 18.95 2.56 17.40
N ILE A 37 18.15 3.40 18.06
CA ILE A 37 18.64 4.60 18.75
C ILE A 37 19.75 4.26 19.76
N LYS A 38 19.60 3.16 20.48
CA LYS A 38 20.59 2.70 21.48
C LYS A 38 21.81 2.04 20.85
N VAL A 39 21.58 1.15 19.87
CA VAL A 39 22.62 0.31 19.27
C VAL A 39 23.52 1.11 18.31
N LEU A 40 22.93 2.01 17.53
CA LEU A 40 23.62 2.78 16.49
C LEU A 40 24.03 4.19 16.94
N ASN A 41 24.10 4.43 18.24
CA ASN A 41 24.53 5.72 18.78
C ASN A 41 23.72 6.91 18.28
N ASN A 42 22.38 6.78 18.35
CA ASN A 42 21.42 7.84 18.04
C ASN A 42 21.36 8.25 16.55
N PRO A 43 21.04 7.31 15.63
CA PRO A 43 20.88 7.61 14.21
C PRO A 43 19.69 8.56 13.99
N SER A 44 19.65 9.25 12.84
CA SER A 44 18.43 9.90 12.39
C SER A 44 17.48 8.87 11.76
N ILE A 45 16.23 8.90 12.18
CA ILE A 45 15.19 7.95 11.71
C ILE A 45 14.18 8.71 10.84
N VAL A 46 14.01 8.25 9.61
CA VAL A 46 12.99 8.78 8.68
C VAL A 46 11.92 7.70 8.51
N VAL A 47 10.72 7.96 9.01
CA VAL A 47 9.56 7.09 8.87
C VAL A 47 8.75 7.54 7.66
N VAL A 48 8.60 6.65 6.70
CA VAL A 48 7.90 6.92 5.43
C VAL A 48 6.62 6.12 5.37
N THR A 49 5.50 6.81 5.18
CA THR A 49 4.16 6.22 5.07
C THR A 49 3.56 6.44 3.67
N ASP A 50 2.57 5.62 3.30
CA ASP A 50 1.91 5.73 1.98
C ASP A 50 0.91 6.89 1.93
N ARG A 51 0.20 7.17 3.03
CA ARG A 51 -0.92 8.13 3.06
C ARG A 51 -0.89 8.99 4.32
N ASN A 52 -1.34 10.24 4.17
CA ASN A 52 -1.44 11.19 5.28
C ASN A 52 -2.31 10.70 6.46
N ASP A 53 -3.40 9.97 6.20
CA ASP A 53 -4.28 9.46 7.24
C ASP A 53 -3.61 8.35 8.08
N LEU A 54 -2.84 7.48 7.43
CA LEU A 54 -2.04 6.44 8.10
C LEU A 54 -0.84 7.05 8.83
N ASP A 55 -0.26 8.12 8.27
CA ASP A 55 0.81 8.90 8.89
C ASP A 55 0.40 9.38 10.28
N ASN A 56 -0.80 9.95 10.41
CA ASN A 56 -1.32 10.45 11.68
C ASN A 56 -1.47 9.35 12.76
N GLN A 57 -1.91 8.14 12.39
CA GLN A 57 -2.07 7.05 13.34
C GLN A 57 -0.72 6.51 13.82
N LEU A 58 0.20 6.27 12.88
CA LEU A 58 1.55 5.78 13.19
C LEU A 58 2.33 6.84 13.97
N PHE A 59 2.26 8.11 13.55
CA PHE A 59 2.84 9.25 14.25
C PHE A 59 2.34 9.35 15.71
N SER A 60 1.03 9.23 15.90
CA SER A 60 0.43 9.26 17.26
C SER A 60 0.97 8.11 18.13
N THR A 61 1.21 6.93 17.57
CA THR A 61 1.80 5.80 18.29
C THR A 61 3.23 6.11 18.72
N PHE A 62 4.05 6.66 17.83
CA PHE A 62 5.41 7.09 18.15
C PHE A 62 5.42 8.22 19.19
N ALA A 63 4.54 9.22 19.07
CA ALA A 63 4.45 10.33 20.01
C ALA A 63 4.08 9.86 21.43
N LYS A 64 3.14 8.90 21.54
CA LYS A 64 2.80 8.29 22.84
C LYS A 64 3.96 7.52 23.46
N CYS A 65 4.91 7.06 22.66
CA CYS A 65 6.07 6.31 23.09
C CYS A 65 7.35 7.18 23.16
N SER A 66 7.26 8.51 23.09
CA SER A 66 8.42 9.43 23.10
C SER A 66 9.29 9.23 24.35
N GLY A 67 8.70 8.90 25.51
CA GLY A 67 9.45 8.56 26.73
C GLY A 67 10.37 7.34 26.57
N TYR A 68 9.96 6.32 25.80
CA TYR A 68 10.78 5.17 25.45
C TYR A 68 11.85 5.50 24.41
N LEU A 69 11.47 6.27 23.38
CA LEU A 69 12.34 6.69 22.30
C LEU A 69 13.36 7.77 22.72
N LYS A 70 13.13 8.46 23.85
CA LYS A 70 13.92 9.60 24.34
C LYS A 70 13.98 10.76 23.32
N GLN A 71 13.05 10.80 22.40
CA GLN A 71 12.93 11.80 21.34
C GLN A 71 11.46 12.01 20.98
N GLU A 72 11.11 13.24 20.65
CA GLU A 72 9.81 13.58 20.09
C GLU A 72 9.82 13.40 18.59
N PRO A 73 8.87 12.65 18.00
CA PRO A 73 8.75 12.55 16.55
C PRO A 73 8.27 13.89 15.97
N VAL A 74 8.73 14.20 14.77
CA VAL A 74 8.40 15.44 14.06
C VAL A 74 7.75 15.11 12.72
N GLN A 75 6.56 15.64 12.46
CA GLN A 75 5.96 15.57 11.13
C GLN A 75 6.64 16.58 10.20
N ILE A 76 6.91 16.14 8.99
CA ILE A 76 7.53 16.93 7.93
C ILE A 76 6.44 17.48 7.02
N GLU A 77 6.38 18.79 6.88
CA GLU A 77 5.38 19.45 6.05
C GLU A 77 5.69 19.32 4.56
N ASN A 78 6.93 19.53 4.19
CA ASN A 78 7.39 19.48 2.80
C ASN A 78 8.88 19.05 2.71
N ARG A 79 9.39 18.96 1.50
CA ARG A 79 10.78 18.53 1.20
C ARG A 79 11.83 19.44 1.78
N GLN A 80 11.60 20.75 1.70
CA GLN A 80 12.55 21.73 2.22
C GLN A 80 12.67 21.62 3.74
N ASP A 81 11.53 21.45 4.42
CA ASP A 81 11.47 21.22 5.87
C ASP A 81 12.26 19.98 6.30
N LEU A 82 12.17 18.88 5.53
CA LEU A 82 12.95 17.66 5.79
C LEU A 82 14.45 17.93 5.64
N ASN A 83 14.85 18.62 4.57
CA ASN A 83 16.24 18.94 4.31
C ASN A 83 16.82 19.81 5.42
N GLU A 84 16.16 20.91 5.77
CA GLU A 84 16.58 21.82 6.83
C GLU A 84 16.71 21.13 8.19
N LYS A 85 15.77 20.25 8.53
CA LYS A 85 15.81 19.49 9.79
C LYS A 85 16.90 18.44 9.84
N LEU A 86 17.26 17.85 8.70
CA LEU A 86 18.36 16.88 8.60
C LEU A 86 19.73 17.58 8.55
N GLU A 87 19.88 18.65 7.77
CA GLU A 87 21.14 19.42 7.68
C GLU A 87 21.49 20.10 8.99
N GLY A 88 20.51 20.57 9.74
CA GLY A 88 20.70 21.21 11.04
C GLY A 88 21.15 20.26 12.16
N ARG A 89 21.24 18.94 11.90
CA ARG A 89 21.56 17.93 12.92
C ARG A 89 22.73 17.06 12.51
N LYS A 90 23.61 16.80 13.47
CA LYS A 90 24.71 15.83 13.29
C LYS A 90 24.28 14.38 13.56
N SER A 91 23.24 14.16 14.36
CA SER A 91 22.68 12.83 14.69
C SER A 91 21.29 12.97 15.32
N GLY A 92 20.56 11.85 15.41
CA GLY A 92 19.25 11.77 16.06
C GLY A 92 18.13 12.45 15.29
N GLY A 93 16.95 12.41 15.89
CA GLY A 93 15.68 12.88 15.31
C GLY A 93 14.87 11.77 14.68
N ILE A 94 13.55 11.85 14.85
CA ILE A 94 12.56 10.94 14.24
C ILE A 94 11.65 11.80 13.38
N PHE A 95 11.68 11.59 12.07
CA PHE A 95 11.00 12.42 11.08
C PHE A 95 9.96 11.62 10.33
N PHE A 96 8.72 12.09 10.34
CA PHE A 96 7.62 11.47 9.60
C PHE A 96 7.36 12.18 8.29
N THR A 97 7.28 11.41 7.22
CA THR A 97 7.04 11.91 5.87
C THR A 97 6.24 10.90 5.05
N THR A 98 5.70 11.33 3.91
CA THR A 98 4.93 10.46 3.02
C THR A 98 5.67 10.21 1.71
N LEU A 99 5.37 9.05 1.08
CA LEU A 99 5.95 8.66 -0.20
C LEU A 99 5.72 9.69 -1.31
N GLN A 100 4.55 10.37 -1.30
CA GLN A 100 4.21 11.37 -2.32
C GLN A 100 5.20 12.54 -2.36
N LYS A 101 5.91 12.80 -1.26
CA LYS A 101 6.94 13.85 -1.22
C LYS A 101 8.20 13.48 -2.01
N PHE A 102 8.30 12.23 -2.51
CA PHE A 102 9.42 11.71 -3.30
C PHE A 102 8.98 11.27 -4.73
N GLU A 103 7.88 11.79 -5.26
CA GLU A 103 7.36 11.38 -6.59
C GLU A 103 8.08 12.03 -7.79
N GLU A 104 8.89 13.05 -7.56
CA GLU A 104 9.65 13.76 -8.58
C GLU A 104 11.17 13.66 -8.33
N GLU A 105 12.00 13.97 -9.32
CA GLU A 105 13.45 14.08 -9.15
C GLU A 105 13.79 15.16 -8.11
N THR A 106 14.07 14.72 -6.90
CA THR A 106 14.28 15.62 -5.75
C THR A 106 15.74 15.94 -5.48
N GLY A 107 16.64 15.25 -6.16
CA GLY A 107 18.06 15.30 -5.83
C GLY A 107 18.38 14.62 -4.49
N VAL A 108 19.63 14.79 -4.04
CA VAL A 108 20.12 14.20 -2.79
C VAL A 108 19.76 15.12 -1.62
N PHE A 109 19.03 14.61 -0.64
CA PHE A 109 18.72 15.31 0.61
C PHE A 109 19.87 15.20 1.62
N SER A 110 20.40 13.99 1.76
CA SER A 110 21.52 13.76 2.66
C SER A 110 22.38 12.59 2.19
N ARG A 111 23.71 12.76 2.34
CA ARG A 111 24.70 11.69 2.12
C ARG A 111 25.17 11.04 3.41
N ARG A 112 24.53 11.33 4.52
CA ARG A 112 24.85 10.74 5.81
C ARG A 112 24.56 9.25 5.79
N ASP A 113 25.40 8.47 6.42
CA ASP A 113 25.32 7.01 6.55
C ASP A 113 24.68 6.56 7.89
N ASP A 114 24.41 7.51 8.79
CA ASP A 114 23.70 7.31 10.05
C ASP A 114 22.19 7.58 9.95
N ILE A 115 21.61 7.46 8.75
CA ILE A 115 20.16 7.58 8.51
C ILE A 115 19.55 6.20 8.36
N LEU A 116 18.50 5.92 9.15
CA LEU A 116 17.64 4.76 8.99
C LEU A 116 16.30 5.18 8.39
N VAL A 117 15.90 4.55 7.29
CA VAL A 117 14.62 4.78 6.63
C VAL A 117 13.70 3.58 6.91
N LEU A 118 12.64 3.83 7.69
CA LEU A 118 11.60 2.86 8.00
C LEU A 118 10.42 3.10 7.06
N VAL A 119 10.08 2.13 6.23
CA VAL A 119 8.99 2.26 5.26
C VAL A 119 7.81 1.40 5.68
N ASP A 120 6.70 2.06 6.03
CA ASP A 120 5.43 1.36 6.28
C ASP A 120 4.70 1.08 4.97
N GLU A 121 3.95 -0.02 4.94
CA GLU A 121 3.30 -0.57 3.74
C GLU A 121 4.29 -0.69 2.57
N ALA A 122 5.47 -1.26 2.86
CA ALA A 122 6.62 -1.32 1.96
C ALA A 122 6.30 -1.89 0.57
N HIS A 123 5.24 -2.74 0.45
CA HIS A 123 4.76 -3.25 -0.82
C HIS A 123 4.23 -2.16 -1.77
N ARG A 124 3.88 -0.99 -1.26
CA ARG A 124 3.39 0.15 -2.06
C ARG A 124 4.51 1.06 -2.57
N SER A 125 5.69 1.01 -1.94
CA SER A 125 6.85 1.83 -2.32
C SER A 125 7.65 1.29 -3.51
N HIS A 126 7.35 0.08 -3.96
CA HIS A 126 8.18 -0.72 -4.84
C HIS A 126 7.93 -0.55 -6.33
N TYR A 127 7.18 0.41 -6.78
CA TYR A 127 6.98 0.59 -8.22
C TYR A 127 8.29 1.00 -8.93
N GLY A 128 9.23 0.02 -8.93
CA GLY A 128 10.39 -0.05 -9.78
C GLY A 128 11.56 0.85 -9.35
N LEU A 129 12.67 0.19 -9.00
CA LEU A 129 14.00 0.76 -9.21
C LEU A 129 14.26 0.92 -10.72
N ASP A 130 13.51 0.19 -11.55
CA ASP A 130 13.58 0.21 -13.01
C ASP A 130 12.67 1.27 -13.62
N ALA A 131 13.14 1.82 -14.74
CA ALA A 131 12.42 2.84 -15.47
C ALA A 131 11.29 2.24 -16.30
N THR A 132 10.08 2.75 -16.15
CA THR A 132 9.00 2.55 -17.11
C THR A 132 8.96 3.71 -18.10
N ILE A 133 8.87 3.43 -19.39
CA ILE A 133 8.71 4.46 -20.41
C ILE A 133 7.24 4.89 -20.41
N LYS A 134 6.99 6.18 -20.16
CA LYS A 134 5.68 6.80 -20.33
C LYS A 134 5.72 7.81 -21.44
N PHE A 135 4.61 7.94 -22.17
CA PHE A 135 4.45 8.91 -23.26
C PHE A 135 3.58 10.06 -22.77
N ASP A 136 4.14 11.28 -22.77
CA ASP A 136 3.36 12.49 -22.52
C ASP A 136 2.70 12.95 -23.82
N LYS A 137 1.39 12.74 -23.92
CA LYS A 137 0.61 13.10 -25.11
C LYS A 137 0.56 14.61 -25.36
N ALA A 138 0.70 15.43 -24.33
CA ALA A 138 0.67 16.89 -24.46
C ALA A 138 1.98 17.44 -25.00
N LYS A 139 3.10 16.81 -24.69
CA LYS A 139 4.46 17.19 -25.14
C LYS A 139 4.96 16.37 -26.31
N MET A 140 4.22 15.30 -26.70
CA MET A 140 4.62 14.35 -27.75
C MET A 140 6.01 13.71 -27.49
N GLU A 141 6.38 13.54 -26.24
CA GLU A 141 7.68 13.00 -25.82
C GLU A 141 7.54 11.76 -24.94
N ALA A 142 8.42 10.79 -25.15
CA ALA A 142 8.57 9.65 -24.25
C ALA A 142 9.52 10.03 -23.12
N TYR A 143 9.10 9.79 -21.87
CA TYR A 143 9.95 10.03 -20.70
C TYR A 143 10.03 8.80 -19.81
N LYS A 144 11.18 8.66 -19.13
CA LYS A 144 11.38 7.59 -18.15
C LYS A 144 10.74 8.00 -16.83
N LYS A 145 9.79 7.20 -16.35
CA LYS A 145 9.24 7.33 -15.00
C LYS A 145 9.76 6.18 -14.14
N TYR A 146 10.41 6.53 -13.04
CA TYR A 146 10.84 5.56 -12.03
C TYR A 146 9.76 5.39 -10.95
N GLY A 147 9.86 4.32 -10.18
CA GLY A 147 9.04 4.15 -9.00
C GLY A 147 9.51 5.05 -7.84
N THR A 148 8.62 5.25 -6.89
CA THR A 148 8.85 6.11 -5.72
C THR A 148 10.03 5.63 -4.88
N ALA A 149 10.26 4.29 -4.83
CA ALA A 149 11.41 3.70 -4.14
C ALA A 149 12.75 4.23 -4.68
N LYS A 150 12.87 4.43 -6.01
CA LYS A 150 14.09 4.99 -6.58
C LYS A 150 14.34 6.42 -6.12
N TYR A 151 13.32 7.27 -6.17
CA TYR A 151 13.47 8.66 -5.73
C TYR A 151 13.80 8.78 -4.24
N LEU A 152 13.24 7.88 -3.41
CA LEU A 152 13.58 7.80 -2.00
C LEU A 152 15.05 7.38 -1.80
N HIS A 153 15.53 6.40 -2.58
CA HIS A 153 16.94 5.99 -2.57
C HIS A 153 17.88 7.10 -3.09
N ASP A 154 17.49 7.81 -4.13
CA ASP A 154 18.26 8.92 -4.68
C ASP A 154 18.34 10.08 -3.66
N ALA A 155 17.30 10.28 -2.84
CA ALA A 155 17.28 11.28 -1.77
C ALA A 155 18.25 10.94 -0.61
N PHE A 156 18.39 9.65 -0.29
CA PHE A 156 19.24 9.17 0.82
C PHE A 156 20.13 8.00 0.35
N PRO A 157 21.14 8.25 -0.51
CA PRO A 157 21.90 7.19 -1.15
C PRO A 157 22.72 6.32 -0.22
N ASN A 158 23.07 6.81 0.97
CA ASN A 158 23.86 6.10 1.96
C ASN A 158 23.05 5.60 3.17
N ALA A 159 21.72 5.81 3.16
CA ALA A 159 20.87 5.38 4.26
C ALA A 159 20.67 3.85 4.26
N THR A 160 20.28 3.34 5.42
CA THR A 160 19.88 1.95 5.57
C THR A 160 18.36 1.85 5.64
N TYR A 161 17.78 0.98 4.81
CA TYR A 161 16.35 0.84 4.61
C TYR A 161 15.81 -0.44 5.24
N ILE A 162 14.67 -0.34 5.91
CA ILE A 162 13.91 -1.47 6.42
C ILE A 162 12.44 -1.31 6.03
N GLY A 163 11.84 -2.38 5.52
CA GLY A 163 10.44 -2.40 5.12
C GLY A 163 9.55 -3.10 6.14
N PHE A 164 8.34 -2.58 6.32
CA PHE A 164 7.27 -3.21 7.09
C PHE A 164 6.06 -3.37 6.19
N THR A 165 5.50 -4.59 6.10
CA THR A 165 4.35 -4.84 5.22
C THR A 165 3.49 -5.99 5.74
N GLY A 166 2.18 -5.93 5.46
CA GLY A 166 1.27 -7.06 5.66
C GLY A 166 1.16 -7.98 4.46
N THR A 167 1.58 -7.52 3.29
CA THR A 167 1.39 -8.21 2.01
C THR A 167 2.61 -8.00 1.10
N PRO A 168 3.73 -8.71 1.34
CA PRO A 168 4.88 -8.60 0.45
C PRO A 168 4.49 -9.01 -0.97
N VAL A 169 5.03 -8.31 -1.97
CA VAL A 169 4.82 -8.61 -3.38
C VAL A 169 6.07 -9.25 -3.96
N GLU A 170 5.90 -10.42 -4.53
CA GLU A 170 6.94 -11.16 -5.24
C GLU A 170 6.43 -11.50 -6.65
N THR A 171 6.62 -10.60 -7.59
CA THR A 171 6.42 -10.87 -9.02
C THR A 171 7.75 -10.72 -9.74
N LYS A 172 7.88 -11.28 -10.96
CA LYS A 172 9.12 -11.23 -11.75
C LYS A 172 9.68 -9.80 -11.89
N ASP A 173 8.81 -8.81 -11.99
CA ASP A 173 9.18 -7.41 -12.24
C ASP A 173 9.11 -6.52 -10.99
N LYS A 174 8.61 -7.04 -9.85
CA LYS A 174 8.35 -6.24 -8.65
C LYS A 174 8.58 -7.11 -7.41
N SER A 175 9.70 -6.96 -6.78
CA SER A 175 10.02 -7.67 -5.55
C SER A 175 10.33 -6.68 -4.44
N THR A 176 9.57 -6.76 -3.34
CA THR A 176 9.82 -5.96 -2.14
C THR A 176 11.18 -6.29 -1.54
N THR A 177 11.62 -7.55 -1.66
CA THR A 177 12.93 -8.01 -1.18
C THR A 177 14.09 -7.41 -1.99
N ASN A 178 13.91 -7.10 -3.26
CA ASN A 178 14.93 -6.41 -4.05
C ASN A 178 15.26 -5.00 -3.53
N VAL A 179 14.29 -4.34 -2.90
CA VAL A 179 14.46 -2.98 -2.36
C VAL A 179 15.02 -3.02 -0.94
N PHE A 180 14.45 -3.84 -0.07
CA PHE A 180 14.74 -3.82 1.37
C PHE A 180 15.69 -4.92 1.84
N GLY A 181 15.91 -5.96 1.05
CA GLY A 181 16.62 -7.17 1.44
C GLY A 181 15.67 -8.29 1.84
N ASP A 182 16.22 -9.38 2.37
CA ASP A 182 15.49 -10.59 2.72
C ASP A 182 14.43 -10.35 3.80
N ILE A 183 13.43 -11.23 3.84
CA ILE A 183 12.46 -11.27 4.93
C ILE A 183 13.17 -11.73 6.20
N ILE A 184 13.22 -10.86 7.21
CA ILE A 184 13.91 -11.11 8.47
C ILE A 184 12.98 -11.63 9.58
N ASP A 185 11.69 -11.39 9.44
CA ASP A 185 10.67 -11.90 10.35
C ASP A 185 9.31 -12.00 9.63
N THR A 186 8.57 -13.07 9.94
CA THR A 186 7.24 -13.34 9.39
C THR A 186 6.25 -13.61 10.51
N TYR A 187 5.19 -12.80 10.54
CA TYR A 187 4.03 -13.02 11.38
C TYR A 187 2.78 -12.95 10.50
N ASP A 188 2.44 -14.07 9.90
CA ASP A 188 1.36 -14.17 8.93
C ASP A 188 -0.03 -14.22 9.58
N MET A 189 -1.07 -14.25 8.75
CA MET A 189 -2.45 -14.30 9.24
C MET A 189 -2.75 -15.59 10.01
N THR A 190 -2.14 -16.71 9.62
CA THR A 190 -2.35 -18.00 10.28
C THR A 190 -1.82 -17.96 11.71
N GLN A 191 -0.61 -17.47 11.89
CA GLN A 191 -0.01 -17.29 13.22
C GLN A 191 -0.81 -16.30 14.07
N ALA A 192 -1.22 -15.18 13.47
CA ALA A 192 -2.01 -14.16 14.16
C ALA A 192 -3.38 -14.66 14.64
N ILE A 193 -4.01 -15.56 13.90
CA ILE A 193 -5.26 -16.23 14.31
C ILE A 193 -4.99 -17.22 15.45
N MET A 194 -3.92 -18.03 15.36
CA MET A 194 -3.55 -18.98 16.41
C MET A 194 -3.25 -18.28 17.73
N ASP A 195 -2.60 -17.13 17.69
CA ASP A 195 -2.26 -16.31 18.86
C ASP A 195 -3.45 -15.47 19.37
N GLY A 196 -4.60 -15.50 18.69
CA GLY A 196 -5.77 -14.69 19.04
C GLY A 196 -5.60 -13.18 18.78
N ALA A 197 -4.58 -12.77 18.04
CA ALA A 197 -4.35 -11.37 17.68
C ALA A 197 -5.30 -10.87 16.60
N THR A 198 -5.80 -11.77 15.75
CA THR A 198 -6.82 -11.50 14.72
C THR A 198 -7.88 -12.59 14.73
N VAL A 199 -9.03 -12.30 14.12
CA VAL A 199 -10.11 -13.27 13.95
C VAL A 199 -10.00 -13.96 12.58
N PRO A 200 -10.45 -15.22 12.44
CA PRO A 200 -10.48 -15.89 11.16
C PRO A 200 -11.45 -15.19 10.20
N ILE A 201 -11.05 -15.11 8.93
CA ILE A 201 -11.90 -14.57 7.87
C ILE A 201 -12.64 -15.74 7.22
N MET A 202 -13.97 -15.69 7.26
CA MET A 202 -14.81 -16.62 6.52
C MET A 202 -15.08 -16.02 5.14
N TYR A 203 -14.61 -16.69 4.11
CA TYR A 203 -14.79 -16.25 2.72
C TYR A 203 -15.97 -16.99 2.08
N GLU A 204 -16.96 -16.22 1.60
CA GLU A 204 -18.08 -16.74 0.83
C GLU A 204 -18.13 -16.04 -0.54
N SER A 205 -17.91 -16.82 -1.61
CA SER A 205 -18.02 -16.31 -2.97
C SER A 205 -19.48 -16.37 -3.41
N ARG A 206 -20.06 -15.22 -3.74
CA ARG A 206 -21.42 -15.09 -4.27
C ARG A 206 -21.38 -14.54 -5.68
N MET A 207 -21.89 -15.31 -6.63
CA MET A 207 -22.09 -14.81 -8.00
C MET A 207 -23.50 -14.23 -8.12
N ALA A 208 -23.59 -12.93 -8.40
CA ALA A 208 -24.85 -12.36 -8.84
C ALA A 208 -25.19 -13.00 -10.21
N ARG A 209 -26.17 -13.89 -10.21
CA ARG A 209 -26.72 -14.45 -11.46
C ARG A 209 -27.53 -13.36 -12.15
N VAL A 210 -26.85 -12.50 -12.86
CA VAL A 210 -27.48 -11.59 -13.81
C VAL A 210 -27.64 -12.37 -15.09
N GLY A 211 -28.78 -12.26 -15.75
CA GLY A 211 -28.95 -12.75 -17.11
C GLY A 211 -28.11 -11.91 -18.06
N LEU A 212 -26.77 -12.02 -17.96
CA LEU A 212 -25.87 -11.44 -18.92
C LEU A 212 -26.18 -12.05 -20.28
N ASN A 213 -26.38 -11.20 -21.28
CA ASN A 213 -26.54 -11.65 -22.64
C ASN A 213 -25.32 -12.49 -23.02
N GLN A 214 -25.51 -13.68 -23.61
CA GLN A 214 -24.44 -14.61 -23.96
C GLN A 214 -23.30 -13.92 -24.70
N LYS A 215 -23.62 -12.95 -25.54
CA LYS A 215 -22.66 -12.14 -26.29
C LYS A 215 -21.67 -11.35 -25.40
N ILE A 216 -22.11 -10.92 -24.22
CA ILE A 216 -21.28 -10.20 -23.23
C ILE A 216 -20.38 -11.19 -22.48
N LEU A 217 -20.86 -12.39 -22.19
CA LEU A 217 -20.05 -13.46 -21.60
C LEU A 217 -18.94 -13.87 -22.56
N ASP A 218 -19.25 -14.04 -23.85
CA ASP A 218 -18.28 -14.38 -24.88
C ASP A 218 -17.20 -13.28 -25.01
N GLU A 219 -17.56 -11.99 -24.97
CA GLU A 219 -16.62 -10.86 -24.99
C GLU A 219 -15.72 -10.82 -23.76
N ILE A 220 -16.21 -11.25 -22.59
CA ILE A 220 -15.43 -11.37 -21.35
C ILE A 220 -14.43 -12.53 -21.45
N ASP A 221 -14.86 -13.69 -21.93
CA ASP A 221 -14.01 -14.86 -22.08
C ASP A 221 -12.92 -14.62 -23.14
N ASP A 222 -13.24 -13.96 -24.24
CA ASP A 222 -12.28 -13.53 -25.24
C ASP A 222 -11.24 -12.57 -24.67
N TYR A 223 -11.64 -11.64 -23.80
CA TYR A 223 -10.72 -10.72 -23.12
C TYR A 223 -9.76 -11.44 -22.17
N TYR A 224 -10.25 -12.40 -21.37
CA TYR A 224 -9.38 -13.18 -20.48
C TYR A 224 -8.43 -14.08 -21.26
N ASN A 225 -8.90 -14.73 -22.33
CA ASN A 225 -8.07 -15.52 -23.23
C ASN A 225 -6.96 -14.68 -23.88
N MET A 226 -7.27 -13.43 -24.23
CA MET A 226 -6.32 -12.48 -24.80
C MET A 226 -5.25 -12.07 -23.77
N LEU A 227 -5.59 -11.90 -22.49
CA LEU A 227 -4.64 -11.57 -21.42
C LEU A 227 -3.68 -12.73 -21.11
N GLU A 228 -4.10 -13.97 -21.30
CA GLU A 228 -3.27 -15.17 -21.04
C GLU A 228 -2.24 -15.47 -22.14
N THR A 229 -2.44 -14.92 -23.35
CA THR A 229 -1.64 -15.33 -24.54
C THR A 229 -0.54 -14.34 -24.94
N GLU A 230 -0.25 -13.24 -24.21
CA GLU A 230 0.57 -12.15 -24.75
C GLU A 230 1.98 -11.98 -24.22
N GLU A 231 2.93 -12.21 -25.14
CA GLU A 231 4.24 -11.54 -25.24
C GLU A 231 4.17 -10.48 -26.38
N GLY A 232 4.06 -9.18 -26.02
CA GLY A 232 4.22 -8.07 -26.98
C GLY A 232 3.03 -7.11 -27.08
N ILE A 233 3.29 -5.83 -26.80
CA ILE A 233 2.29 -4.75 -26.77
C ILE A 233 2.34 -3.96 -28.08
N ASP A 234 1.25 -4.01 -28.86
CA ASP A 234 1.03 -3.19 -30.05
C ASP A 234 -0.11 -2.17 -29.78
N ASP A 235 -0.05 -0.98 -30.39
CA ASP A 235 -1.03 0.12 -30.17
C ASP A 235 -2.48 -0.30 -30.47
N TYR A 236 -2.69 -1.24 -31.39
CA TYR A 236 -3.99 -1.83 -31.69
C TYR A 236 -4.56 -2.60 -30.49
N LYS A 237 -3.75 -3.36 -29.81
CA LYS A 237 -4.11 -4.16 -28.61
C LYS A 237 -4.43 -3.26 -27.41
N ILE A 238 -3.76 -2.12 -27.29
CA ILE A 238 -4.09 -1.10 -26.27
C ILE A 238 -5.50 -0.54 -26.51
N ALA A 239 -5.89 -0.32 -27.74
CA ALA A 239 -7.23 0.18 -28.10
C ALA A 239 -8.33 -0.87 -27.82
N GLU A 240 -8.09 -2.13 -28.16
CA GLU A 240 -9.00 -3.25 -27.84
C GLU A 240 -9.13 -3.47 -26.34
N SER A 241 -8.03 -3.48 -25.61
CA SER A 241 -8.01 -3.59 -24.15
C SER A 241 -8.82 -2.47 -23.49
N LYS A 242 -8.69 -1.22 -23.99
CA LYS A 242 -9.50 -0.08 -23.49
C LYS A 242 -10.99 -0.25 -23.79
N LYS A 243 -11.34 -0.78 -24.95
CA LYS A 243 -12.74 -1.06 -25.32
C LYS A 243 -13.32 -2.16 -24.45
N ALA A 244 -12.60 -3.24 -24.25
CA ALA A 244 -13.00 -4.34 -23.36
C ALA A 244 -13.16 -3.87 -21.91
N MET A 245 -12.23 -3.05 -21.39
CA MET A 245 -12.34 -2.45 -20.04
C MET A 245 -13.56 -1.52 -19.93
N ALA A 246 -13.90 -0.76 -20.98
CA ALA A 246 -15.09 0.09 -20.98
C ALA A 246 -16.38 -0.74 -20.96
N THR A 247 -16.43 -1.83 -21.72
CA THR A 247 -17.54 -2.79 -21.73
C THR A 247 -17.68 -3.48 -20.37
N MET A 248 -16.58 -3.98 -19.78
CA MET A 248 -16.58 -4.55 -18.44
C MET A 248 -17.08 -3.55 -17.39
N LYS A 249 -16.66 -2.30 -17.48
CA LYS A 249 -17.13 -1.26 -16.57
C LYS A 249 -18.63 -1.04 -16.70
N GLN A 250 -19.18 -0.98 -17.90
CA GLN A 250 -20.63 -0.84 -18.14
C GLN A 250 -21.42 -2.01 -17.52
N ILE A 251 -20.90 -3.24 -17.65
CA ILE A 251 -21.54 -4.44 -17.06
C ILE A 251 -21.50 -4.39 -15.53
N ILE A 252 -20.34 -4.04 -14.96
CA ILE A 252 -20.15 -3.97 -13.50
C ILE A 252 -21.03 -2.87 -12.90
N GLU A 253 -21.18 -1.74 -13.58
CA GLU A 253 -21.92 -0.56 -13.13
C GLU A 253 -23.40 -0.55 -13.57
N ASP A 254 -23.87 -1.61 -14.24
CA ASP A 254 -25.27 -1.74 -14.68
C ASP A 254 -26.24 -1.59 -13.50
N PRO A 255 -27.22 -0.67 -13.55
CA PRO A 255 -28.11 -0.39 -12.42
C PRO A 255 -28.95 -1.58 -11.99
N ASP A 256 -29.42 -2.41 -12.94
CA ASP A 256 -30.27 -3.56 -12.64
C ASP A 256 -29.44 -4.66 -11.95
N ARG A 257 -28.21 -4.84 -12.41
CA ARG A 257 -27.24 -5.72 -11.76
C ARG A 257 -26.93 -5.25 -10.33
N LEU A 258 -26.64 -3.97 -10.14
CA LEU A 258 -26.34 -3.41 -8.82
C LEU A 258 -27.54 -3.54 -7.87
N GLU A 259 -28.77 -3.40 -8.37
CA GLU A 259 -29.97 -3.62 -7.57
C GLU A 259 -30.10 -5.08 -7.10
N LEU A 260 -29.82 -6.05 -7.97
CA LEU A 260 -29.82 -7.47 -7.59
C LEU A 260 -28.75 -7.77 -6.53
N ILE A 261 -27.55 -7.19 -6.67
CA ILE A 261 -26.48 -7.32 -5.68
C ILE A 261 -26.90 -6.71 -4.34
N VAL A 262 -27.51 -5.53 -4.34
CA VAL A 262 -28.01 -4.88 -3.11
C VAL A 262 -29.07 -5.73 -2.43
N LYS A 263 -30.02 -6.31 -3.19
CA LYS A 263 -31.03 -7.20 -2.64
C LYS A 263 -30.43 -8.47 -2.00
N ASP A 264 -29.40 -9.05 -2.63
CA ASP A 264 -28.70 -10.22 -2.08
C ASP A 264 -27.93 -9.85 -0.80
N ILE A 265 -27.24 -8.70 -0.78
CA ILE A 265 -26.54 -8.20 0.39
C ILE A 265 -27.53 -7.97 1.56
N ILE A 266 -28.65 -7.29 1.31
CA ILE A 266 -29.68 -7.06 2.33
C ILE A 266 -30.17 -8.38 2.92
N LYS A 267 -30.55 -9.31 2.06
CA LYS A 267 -31.02 -10.63 2.50
C LYS A 267 -30.00 -11.35 3.36
N HIS A 268 -28.74 -11.37 2.89
CA HIS A 268 -27.66 -12.03 3.62
C HIS A 268 -27.39 -11.36 4.97
N TYR A 269 -27.38 -10.03 5.01
CA TYR A 269 -27.16 -9.26 6.24
C TYR A 269 -28.27 -9.52 7.26
N GLU A 270 -29.55 -9.51 6.85
CA GLU A 270 -30.70 -9.77 7.70
C GLU A 270 -30.72 -11.22 8.24
N GLU A 271 -30.26 -12.18 7.45
CA GLU A 271 -30.11 -13.58 7.89
C GLU A 271 -29.05 -13.74 8.99
N ILE A 272 -27.95 -12.95 8.92
CA ILE A 272 -26.87 -12.98 9.90
C ILE A 272 -27.25 -12.16 11.15
N GLU A 273 -27.93 -11.03 11.01
CA GLU A 273 -28.28 -10.10 12.09
C GLU A 273 -29.13 -10.77 13.18
N THR A 274 -29.91 -11.79 12.82
CA THR A 274 -30.72 -12.55 13.79
C THR A 274 -29.88 -13.26 14.86
N SER A 275 -28.58 -13.42 14.64
CA SER A 275 -27.67 -14.14 15.55
C SER A 275 -26.66 -13.26 16.29
N VAL A 276 -26.24 -12.12 15.73
CA VAL A 276 -25.23 -11.21 16.33
C VAL A 276 -25.44 -9.78 15.80
N ALA A 277 -25.42 -8.77 16.66
CA ALA A 277 -25.48 -7.35 16.26
C ALA A 277 -24.18 -6.96 15.52
N ASN A 278 -24.16 -7.06 14.20
CA ASN A 278 -22.99 -6.88 13.36
C ASN A 278 -23.06 -5.57 12.58
N LYS A 279 -21.87 -5.00 12.31
CA LYS A 279 -21.70 -3.91 11.34
C LYS A 279 -21.29 -4.51 10.00
N ALA A 280 -21.83 -3.97 8.90
CA ALA A 280 -21.43 -4.33 7.55
C ALA A 280 -20.70 -3.19 6.87
N MET A 281 -19.74 -3.51 6.02
CA MET A 281 -19.07 -2.57 5.15
C MET A 281 -19.17 -3.07 3.71
N VAL A 282 -19.73 -2.24 2.83
CA VAL A 282 -19.85 -2.55 1.40
C VAL A 282 -18.77 -1.80 0.65
N VAL A 283 -17.93 -2.54 -0.09
CA VAL A 283 -16.89 -1.97 -0.95
C VAL A 283 -17.32 -2.16 -2.40
N ALA A 284 -17.59 -1.07 -3.09
CA ALA A 284 -18.02 -1.08 -4.48
C ALA A 284 -16.83 -0.93 -5.44
N TYR A 285 -17.03 -1.32 -6.69
CA TYR A 285 -16.05 -1.22 -7.76
C TYR A 285 -15.58 0.23 -8.04
N SER A 286 -16.49 1.18 -7.98
CA SER A 286 -16.22 2.60 -8.22
C SER A 286 -17.04 3.50 -7.31
N ARG A 287 -16.70 4.80 -7.26
CA ARG A 287 -17.50 5.81 -6.56
C ARG A 287 -18.91 5.89 -7.11
N GLN A 288 -19.08 5.75 -8.43
CA GLN A 288 -20.39 5.76 -9.06
C GLN A 288 -21.23 4.56 -8.64
N SER A 289 -20.65 3.34 -8.66
CA SER A 289 -21.30 2.13 -8.16
C SER A 289 -21.66 2.25 -6.68
N ALA A 290 -20.75 2.79 -5.85
CA ALA A 290 -21.01 3.02 -4.43
C ALA A 290 -22.23 3.94 -4.21
N PHE A 291 -22.31 5.04 -4.96
CA PHE A 291 -23.43 5.98 -4.88
C PHE A 291 -24.74 5.36 -5.35
N THR A 292 -24.73 4.59 -6.45
CA THR A 292 -25.90 3.87 -6.95
C THR A 292 -26.38 2.84 -5.92
N MET A 293 -25.47 2.03 -5.37
CA MET A 293 -25.80 1.04 -4.34
C MET A 293 -26.34 1.71 -3.07
N TYR A 294 -25.72 2.80 -2.61
CA TYR A 294 -26.17 3.55 -1.44
C TYR A 294 -27.63 4.01 -1.60
N ASN A 295 -27.98 4.60 -2.74
CA ASN A 295 -29.36 5.02 -3.00
C ASN A 295 -30.33 3.82 -3.03
N LYS A 296 -29.92 2.69 -3.60
CA LYS A 296 -30.72 1.46 -3.60
C LYS A 296 -30.91 0.87 -2.21
N PHE A 297 -29.88 0.91 -1.35
CA PHE A 297 -30.03 0.51 0.05
C PHE A 297 -31.08 1.38 0.76
N LEU A 298 -31.04 2.71 0.59
CA LEU A 298 -32.02 3.61 1.21
C LEU A 298 -33.44 3.47 0.63
N GLU A 299 -33.55 3.12 -0.63
CA GLU A 299 -34.85 2.83 -1.27
C GLU A 299 -35.49 1.56 -0.69
N LEU A 300 -34.70 0.49 -0.52
CA LEU A 300 -35.14 -0.82 -0.04
C LEU A 300 -35.22 -0.92 1.48
N ARG A 301 -34.44 -0.10 2.20
CA ARG A 301 -34.36 -0.04 3.67
C ARG A 301 -34.19 1.42 4.13
N PRO A 302 -35.28 2.21 4.11
CA PRO A 302 -35.23 3.62 4.52
C PRO A 302 -34.75 3.84 5.96
N GLU A 303 -34.97 2.85 6.81
CA GLU A 303 -34.58 2.83 8.23
C GLU A 303 -33.08 2.72 8.47
N TRP A 304 -32.29 2.40 7.44
CA TRP A 304 -30.81 2.32 7.51
C TRP A 304 -30.11 3.67 7.25
N LYS A 305 -30.86 4.75 7.19
CA LYS A 305 -30.36 6.10 6.91
C LYS A 305 -29.55 6.71 8.08
#